data_8b564d11f6bfeb9798e36cc9e335733f
#
_entry.id   8b564d11f6bfeb9798e36cc9e335733f
#
_cell.length_a   1.000
_cell.length_b   1.000
_cell.length_c   1.000
_cell.angle_alpha   90.00
_cell.angle_beta   90.00
_cell.angle_gamma   90.00
#
_symmetry.space_group_name_H-M   'P 1'
#
loop_
_entity.id
_entity.type
_entity.pdbx_description
1 polymer ?
#
loop_
_entity_poly.entity_id
_entity_poly.type
_entity_poly.pdbx_seq_one_letter_code
_entity_poly.pdbx_strand_id
1 'polypeptide(L)'
;QVKNPITCEKQVDLLKSRGCIIDDDVFCQKKLQLINYYRLSAYFLPFKNKDSSYKKETSFRRVYFRRVYRIDQFDSELRSILLSALEEIEIFLRCNFAYFHAHKYGSLGYLNSNTFSAKHNSSKFTDMVNREIENNKKVLFVKHHIEEYGGQFPLWVITELFTFGMLSYFYADLVTIDQKELPKKLYNNIPKNIISYLRCCTDVRNITEFFRQFLLLLVWRKMQSGDYGGNCKQ
;
A
#
# COMPACT_ATOMS: atom_id res chain seq x y z
N GLN A 1 -2.67 -28.77 -15.22
CA GLN A 1 -1.78 -29.64 -14.44
C GLN A 1 -0.82 -28.75 -13.64
N VAL A 2 -0.73 -28.95 -12.33
CA VAL A 2 0.20 -28.21 -11.45
C VAL A 2 1.63 -28.66 -11.76
N LYS A 3 2.57 -27.69 -11.84
CA LYS A 3 3.99 -27.98 -12.11
C LYS A 3 4.66 -28.61 -10.89
N ASN A 4 5.52 -29.58 -11.12
CA ASN A 4 6.35 -30.17 -10.06
C ASN A 4 7.40 -29.18 -9.54
N PRO A 5 7.78 -29.25 -8.25
CA PRO A 5 8.88 -28.47 -7.71
C PRO A 5 10.21 -28.86 -8.37
N ILE A 6 11.07 -27.86 -8.56
CA ILE A 6 12.43 -28.04 -9.10
C ILE A 6 13.47 -27.42 -8.15
N THR A 7 14.66 -28.00 -8.11
CA THR A 7 15.77 -27.49 -7.29
C THR A 7 16.26 -26.13 -7.77
N CYS A 8 16.98 -25.36 -6.93
CA CYS A 8 17.57 -24.08 -7.33
C CYS A 8 18.54 -24.22 -8.51
N GLU A 9 19.27 -25.32 -8.60
CA GLU A 9 20.13 -25.63 -9.74
C GLU A 9 19.33 -25.73 -11.04
N LYS A 10 18.26 -26.53 -11.04
CA LYS A 10 17.33 -26.62 -12.19
C LYS A 10 16.63 -25.29 -12.51
N GLN A 11 16.43 -24.41 -11.51
CA GLN A 11 15.92 -23.07 -11.75
C GLN A 11 16.94 -22.19 -12.48
N VAL A 12 18.25 -22.31 -12.15
CA VAL A 12 19.35 -21.66 -12.88
C VAL A 12 19.38 -22.12 -14.33
N ASP A 13 19.32 -23.43 -14.57
CA ASP A 13 19.29 -23.99 -15.93
C ASP A 13 18.07 -23.51 -16.73
N LEU A 14 16.93 -23.45 -16.07
CA LEU A 14 15.69 -22.92 -16.66
C LEU A 14 15.81 -21.42 -17.02
N LEU A 15 16.47 -20.62 -16.21
CA LEU A 15 16.71 -19.21 -16.53
C LEU A 15 17.66 -19.05 -17.71
N LYS A 16 18.74 -19.86 -17.76
CA LYS A 16 19.68 -19.89 -18.90
C LYS A 16 18.98 -20.29 -20.20
N SER A 17 18.17 -21.36 -20.17
CA SER A 17 17.41 -21.82 -21.34
C SER A 17 16.44 -20.79 -21.88
N ARG A 18 15.97 -19.88 -21.02
CA ARG A 18 15.09 -18.77 -21.36
C ARG A 18 15.81 -17.50 -21.84
N GLY A 19 17.13 -17.53 -21.94
CA GLY A 19 17.96 -16.43 -22.44
C GLY A 19 18.48 -15.47 -21.35
N CYS A 20 18.38 -15.86 -20.06
CA CYS A 20 19.02 -15.13 -18.99
C CYS A 20 20.54 -15.41 -18.98
N ILE A 21 21.35 -14.37 -18.92
CA ILE A 21 22.80 -14.48 -18.78
C ILE A 21 23.14 -14.57 -17.29
N ILE A 22 23.78 -15.67 -16.91
CA ILE A 22 24.22 -15.94 -15.54
C ILE A 22 25.75 -16.12 -15.60
N ASP A 23 26.45 -15.17 -15.03
CA ASP A 23 27.91 -15.10 -14.95
C ASP A 23 28.48 -15.87 -13.73
N ASP A 24 27.61 -16.13 -12.74
CA ASP A 24 27.96 -16.81 -11.49
C ASP A 24 26.76 -17.65 -11.02
N ASP A 25 26.84 -18.95 -11.27
CA ASP A 25 25.79 -19.91 -10.92
C ASP A 25 25.61 -20.03 -9.42
N VAL A 26 26.69 -20.00 -8.65
CA VAL A 26 26.68 -20.11 -7.19
C VAL A 26 25.97 -18.90 -6.58
N PHE A 27 26.27 -17.69 -7.08
CA PHE A 27 25.57 -16.47 -6.68
C PHE A 27 24.08 -16.58 -7.00
N CYS A 28 23.73 -16.99 -8.22
CA CYS A 28 22.34 -17.13 -8.64
C CYS A 28 21.59 -18.13 -7.75
N GLN A 29 22.13 -19.30 -7.50
CA GLN A 29 21.55 -20.30 -6.60
C GLN A 29 21.31 -19.77 -5.20
N LYS A 30 22.31 -19.12 -4.59
CA LYS A 30 22.19 -18.50 -3.25
C LYS A 30 21.07 -17.47 -3.21
N LYS A 31 20.91 -16.66 -4.27
CA LYS A 31 19.82 -15.67 -4.33
C LYS A 31 18.45 -16.31 -4.53
N LEU A 32 18.35 -17.37 -5.33
CA LEU A 32 17.12 -18.14 -5.50
C LEU A 32 16.69 -18.90 -4.23
N GLN A 33 17.62 -19.27 -3.35
CA GLN A 33 17.31 -19.82 -2.03
C GLN A 33 16.72 -18.78 -1.08
N LEU A 34 17.14 -17.51 -1.18
CA LEU A 34 16.66 -16.41 -0.34
C LEU A 34 15.41 -15.75 -0.89
N ILE A 35 15.26 -15.71 -2.23
CA ILE A 35 14.16 -15.06 -2.91
C ILE A 35 13.44 -16.10 -3.75
N ASN A 36 12.16 -16.33 -3.47
CA ASN A 36 11.37 -17.28 -4.24
C ASN A 36 11.46 -16.99 -5.74
N TYR A 37 11.75 -18.01 -6.56
CA TYR A 37 11.81 -17.91 -8.02
C TYR A 37 10.59 -17.21 -8.63
N TYR A 38 9.39 -17.53 -8.13
CA TYR A 38 8.14 -16.92 -8.61
C TYR A 38 8.12 -15.40 -8.39
N ARG A 39 8.58 -14.94 -7.22
CA ARG A 39 8.73 -13.50 -6.94
C ARG A 39 9.70 -12.85 -7.92
N LEU A 40 10.89 -13.43 -8.08
CA LEU A 40 11.92 -12.87 -8.95
C LEU A 40 11.49 -12.90 -10.43
N SER A 41 10.72 -13.92 -10.83
CA SER A 41 10.24 -14.08 -12.21
C SER A 41 9.41 -12.91 -12.72
N ALA A 42 8.73 -12.19 -11.84
CA ALA A 42 7.95 -11.02 -12.19
C ALA A 42 8.83 -9.86 -12.68
N TYR A 43 10.03 -9.70 -12.14
CA TYR A 43 10.99 -8.67 -12.60
C TYR A 43 11.63 -8.99 -13.96
N PHE A 44 11.45 -10.21 -14.47
CA PHE A 44 11.83 -10.57 -15.85
C PHE A 44 10.78 -10.15 -16.89
N LEU A 45 9.54 -9.82 -16.48
CA LEU A 45 8.45 -9.49 -17.41
C LEU A 45 8.79 -8.36 -18.40
N PRO A 46 9.46 -7.26 -18.01
CA PRO A 46 9.85 -6.22 -18.96
C PRO A 46 10.85 -6.69 -20.04
N PHE A 47 11.55 -7.80 -19.77
CA PHE A 47 12.55 -8.37 -20.67
C PHE A 47 12.01 -9.54 -21.51
N LYS A 48 10.72 -9.86 -21.39
CA LYS A 48 10.08 -10.90 -22.19
C LYS A 48 10.09 -10.55 -23.69
N ASN A 49 10.43 -11.52 -24.53
CA ASN A 49 10.32 -11.36 -25.99
C ASN A 49 8.84 -11.25 -26.40
N LYS A 50 8.51 -10.27 -27.25
CA LYS A 50 7.13 -10.06 -27.73
C LYS A 50 6.62 -11.25 -28.56
N ASP A 51 7.50 -11.91 -29.31
CA ASP A 51 7.16 -13.04 -30.18
C ASP A 51 6.95 -14.35 -29.41
N SER A 52 7.24 -14.39 -28.11
CA SER A 52 7.02 -15.57 -27.25
C SER A 52 5.57 -15.79 -26.83
N SER A 53 4.65 -14.89 -27.22
CA SER A 53 3.21 -15.03 -26.95
C SER A 53 2.57 -16.27 -27.59
N TYR A 54 3.13 -16.78 -28.66
CA TYR A 54 2.66 -17.98 -29.39
C TYR A 54 3.45 -19.26 -29.08
N LYS A 55 4.54 -19.16 -28.31
CA LYS A 55 5.34 -20.34 -27.90
C LYS A 55 5.01 -20.71 -26.47
N LYS A 56 4.88 -22.00 -26.20
CA LYS A 56 4.66 -22.58 -24.86
C LYS A 56 5.76 -22.21 -23.83
N GLU A 57 6.91 -21.71 -24.30
CA GLU A 57 8.06 -21.36 -23.47
C GLU A 57 8.32 -19.87 -23.47
N THR A 58 8.40 -19.29 -22.25
CA THR A 58 8.76 -17.90 -22.06
C THR A 58 10.24 -17.70 -22.32
N SER A 59 10.63 -16.87 -23.29
CA SER A 59 12.01 -16.45 -23.52
C SER A 59 12.20 -14.97 -23.19
N PHE A 60 13.43 -14.61 -22.80
CA PHE A 60 13.80 -13.24 -22.45
C PHE A 60 14.75 -12.67 -23.50
N ARG A 61 14.69 -11.34 -23.70
CA ARG A 61 15.79 -10.61 -24.36
C ARG A 61 17.02 -10.75 -23.47
N ARG A 62 18.23 -10.81 -24.07
CA ARG A 62 19.49 -10.93 -23.31
C ARG A 62 19.49 -10.02 -22.08
N VAL A 63 19.32 -10.61 -20.90
CA VAL A 63 19.29 -9.90 -19.62
C VAL A 63 20.16 -10.65 -18.61
N TYR A 64 21.00 -9.91 -17.91
CA TYR A 64 21.82 -10.46 -16.84
C TYR A 64 20.97 -10.69 -15.58
N PHE A 65 21.14 -11.85 -14.94
CA PHE A 65 20.50 -12.17 -13.65
C PHE A 65 20.76 -11.08 -12.60
N ARG A 66 22.03 -10.61 -12.51
CA ARG A 66 22.42 -9.54 -11.57
C ARG A 66 21.61 -8.26 -11.78
N ARG A 67 21.26 -7.92 -13.02
CA ARG A 67 20.41 -6.74 -13.31
C ARG A 67 19.02 -6.90 -12.73
N VAL A 68 18.40 -8.06 -12.93
CA VAL A 68 17.06 -8.36 -12.39
C VAL A 68 17.09 -8.38 -10.86
N TYR A 69 18.11 -8.97 -10.27
CA TYR A 69 18.29 -8.97 -8.83
C TYR A 69 18.45 -7.55 -8.26
N ARG A 70 19.21 -6.67 -8.92
CA ARG A 70 19.32 -5.25 -8.51
C ARG A 70 18.00 -4.51 -8.58
N ILE A 71 17.14 -4.83 -9.55
CA ILE A 71 15.78 -4.24 -9.63
C ILE A 71 14.94 -4.68 -8.42
N ASP A 72 14.98 -5.95 -8.02
CA ASP A 72 14.29 -6.43 -6.82
C ASP A 72 14.81 -5.74 -5.54
N GLN A 73 16.13 -5.54 -5.42
CA GLN A 73 16.71 -4.82 -4.29
C GLN A 73 16.25 -3.36 -4.25
N PHE A 74 16.34 -2.66 -5.38
CA PHE A 74 15.89 -1.27 -5.49
C PHE A 74 14.40 -1.13 -5.16
N ASP A 75 13.55 -2.05 -5.64
CA ASP A 75 12.13 -2.07 -5.30
C ASP A 75 11.90 -2.25 -3.79
N SER A 76 12.70 -3.09 -3.14
CA SER A 76 12.63 -3.31 -1.70
C SER A 76 13.03 -2.07 -0.90
N GLU A 77 14.10 -1.38 -1.30
CA GLU A 77 14.57 -0.14 -0.67
C GLU A 77 13.56 0.99 -0.86
N LEU A 78 13.04 1.16 -2.09
CA LEU A 78 12.02 2.16 -2.38
C LEU A 78 10.75 1.95 -1.55
N ARG A 79 10.29 0.71 -1.42
CA ARG A 79 9.13 0.40 -0.57
C ARG A 79 9.38 0.73 0.90
N SER A 80 10.56 0.44 1.41
CA SER A 80 10.93 0.77 2.79
C SER A 80 10.87 2.28 3.06
N ILE A 81 11.40 3.09 2.14
CA ILE A 81 11.35 4.56 2.23
C ILE A 81 9.91 5.06 2.17
N LEU A 82 9.11 4.55 1.23
CA LEU A 82 7.71 4.95 1.08
C LEU A 82 6.87 4.57 2.29
N LEU A 83 7.05 3.37 2.86
CA LEU A 83 6.33 2.94 4.05
C LEU A 83 6.66 3.81 5.25
N SER A 84 7.94 4.16 5.47
CA SER A 84 8.34 5.05 6.54
C SER A 84 7.70 6.44 6.42
N ALA A 85 7.74 7.03 5.23
CA ALA A 85 7.10 8.33 4.99
C ALA A 85 5.56 8.28 5.16
N LEU A 86 4.93 7.19 4.72
CA LEU A 86 3.48 7.01 4.88
C LEU A 86 3.08 6.80 6.34
N GLU A 87 3.91 6.12 7.14
CA GLU A 87 3.71 5.96 8.58
C GLU A 87 3.72 7.30 9.31
N GLU A 88 4.68 8.17 8.99
CA GLU A 88 4.73 9.53 9.55
C GLU A 88 3.46 10.34 9.22
N ILE A 89 3.00 10.25 7.96
CA ILE A 89 1.75 10.89 7.52
C ILE A 89 0.55 10.30 8.28
N GLU A 90 0.50 8.99 8.45
CA GLU A 90 -0.60 8.30 9.14
C GLU A 90 -0.71 8.74 10.60
N ILE A 91 0.41 8.77 11.32
CA ILE A 91 0.49 9.26 12.71
C ILE A 91 0.03 10.72 12.80
N PHE A 92 0.52 11.57 11.90
CA PHE A 92 0.12 12.97 11.84
C PHE A 92 -1.40 13.13 11.62
N LEU A 93 -1.99 12.36 10.71
CA LEU A 93 -3.42 12.40 10.42
C LEU A 93 -4.26 11.94 11.62
N ARG A 94 -3.89 10.83 12.27
CA ARG A 94 -4.58 10.33 13.48
C ARG A 94 -4.65 11.40 14.55
N CYS A 95 -3.50 11.97 14.90
CA CYS A 95 -3.42 13.02 15.90
C CYS A 95 -4.30 14.22 15.57
N ASN A 96 -4.17 14.77 14.37
CA ASN A 96 -4.86 16.02 14.00
C ASN A 96 -6.35 15.85 13.74
N PHE A 97 -6.78 14.72 13.17
CA PHE A 97 -8.21 14.44 12.98
C PHE A 97 -8.89 14.23 14.32
N ALA A 98 -8.27 13.46 15.21
CA ALA A 98 -8.80 13.23 16.55
C ALA A 98 -8.88 14.54 17.34
N TYR A 99 -7.82 15.32 17.35
CA TYR A 99 -7.78 16.60 18.05
C TYR A 99 -8.86 17.57 17.54
N PHE A 100 -8.91 17.80 16.24
CA PHE A 100 -9.85 18.72 15.62
C PHE A 100 -11.30 18.32 15.89
N HIS A 101 -11.65 17.09 15.59
CA HIS A 101 -13.03 16.61 15.67
C HIS A 101 -13.52 16.50 17.11
N ALA A 102 -12.67 15.97 18.02
CA ALA A 102 -13.05 15.83 19.42
C ALA A 102 -13.25 17.19 20.13
N HIS A 103 -12.43 18.20 19.80
CA HIS A 103 -12.62 19.55 20.36
C HIS A 103 -13.88 20.24 19.85
N LYS A 104 -14.32 19.90 18.66
CA LYS A 104 -15.50 20.52 18.04
C LYS A 104 -16.79 19.80 18.41
N TYR A 105 -16.78 18.48 18.51
CA TYR A 105 -17.96 17.64 18.61
C TYR A 105 -17.99 16.71 19.84
N GLY A 106 -16.98 16.81 20.70
CA GLY A 106 -16.82 15.95 21.88
C GLY A 106 -16.12 14.62 21.58
N SER A 107 -15.76 13.93 22.65
CA SER A 107 -14.95 12.68 22.60
C SER A 107 -15.58 11.57 21.78
N LEU A 108 -16.91 11.46 21.77
CA LEU A 108 -17.70 10.48 21.03
C LEU A 108 -18.43 11.07 19.83
N GLY A 109 -18.10 12.31 19.42
CA GLY A 109 -18.74 13.01 18.31
C GLY A 109 -18.71 12.24 16.99
N TYR A 110 -17.71 11.39 16.80
CA TYR A 110 -17.57 10.53 15.60
C TYR A 110 -18.66 9.44 15.47
N LEU A 111 -19.42 9.17 16.52
CA LEU A 111 -20.59 8.29 16.48
C LEU A 111 -21.88 9.02 16.07
N ASN A 112 -21.86 10.35 16.04
CA ASN A 112 -23.00 11.15 15.66
C ASN A 112 -22.95 11.50 14.16
N SER A 113 -23.90 10.98 13.40
CA SER A 113 -24.01 11.21 11.95
C SER A 113 -24.12 12.68 11.57
N ASN A 114 -24.64 13.54 12.45
CA ASN A 114 -24.82 14.97 12.19
C ASN A 114 -23.48 15.75 12.15
N THR A 115 -22.39 15.14 12.60
CA THR A 115 -21.04 15.75 12.52
C THR A 115 -20.37 15.50 11.18
N PHE A 116 -21.02 14.74 10.31
CA PHE A 116 -20.55 14.36 8.98
C PHE A 116 -21.46 14.89 7.88
N SER A 117 -20.99 14.82 6.66
CA SER A 117 -21.76 15.19 5.48
C SER A 117 -22.87 14.16 5.16
N ALA A 118 -23.84 14.52 4.34
CA ALA A 118 -24.91 13.61 3.91
C ALA A 118 -24.41 12.36 3.14
N LYS A 119 -23.15 12.34 2.72
CA LYS A 119 -22.52 11.18 2.06
C LYS A 119 -22.04 10.11 3.05
N HIS A 120 -21.95 10.46 4.33
CA HIS A 120 -21.46 9.55 5.37
C HIS A 120 -22.42 8.38 5.59
N ASN A 121 -21.89 7.18 5.51
CA ASN A 121 -22.63 5.98 5.85
C ASN A 121 -22.27 5.53 7.28
N SER A 122 -23.04 6.03 8.27
CA SER A 122 -22.79 5.78 9.69
C SER A 122 -22.81 4.29 10.05
N SER A 123 -23.71 3.49 9.47
CA SER A 123 -23.77 2.04 9.73
C SER A 123 -22.46 1.38 9.27
N LYS A 124 -22.07 1.61 8.02
CA LYS A 124 -20.83 1.07 7.47
C LYS A 124 -19.60 1.51 8.28
N PHE A 125 -19.56 2.78 8.69
CA PHE A 125 -18.45 3.31 9.48
C PHE A 125 -18.38 2.64 10.86
N THR A 126 -19.52 2.53 11.55
CA THR A 126 -19.61 1.84 12.84
C THR A 126 -19.21 0.37 12.74
N ASP A 127 -19.64 -0.32 11.68
CA ASP A 127 -19.25 -1.72 11.43
C ASP A 127 -17.73 -1.85 11.23
N MET A 128 -17.10 -0.90 10.53
CA MET A 128 -15.65 -0.87 10.37
C MET A 128 -14.95 -0.66 11.72
N VAL A 129 -15.40 0.29 12.51
CA VAL A 129 -14.85 0.57 13.86
C VAL A 129 -14.98 -0.66 14.76
N ASN A 130 -16.16 -1.26 14.82
CA ASN A 130 -16.41 -2.46 15.64
C ASN A 130 -15.53 -3.64 15.21
N ARG A 131 -15.31 -3.81 13.90
CA ARG A 131 -14.40 -4.84 13.38
C ARG A 131 -12.97 -4.61 13.85
N GLU A 132 -12.48 -3.39 13.83
CA GLU A 132 -11.12 -3.09 14.31
C GLU A 132 -11.00 -3.29 15.83
N ILE A 133 -12.01 -2.94 16.61
CA ILE A 133 -12.07 -3.23 18.05
C ILE A 133 -11.98 -4.75 18.29
N GLU A 134 -12.80 -5.54 17.59
CA GLU A 134 -12.82 -7.00 17.75
C GLU A 134 -11.50 -7.65 17.33
N ASN A 135 -10.91 -7.21 16.19
CA ASN A 135 -9.62 -7.71 15.72
C ASN A 135 -8.49 -7.42 16.72
N ASN A 136 -8.61 -6.33 17.49
CA ASN A 136 -7.56 -5.84 18.38
C ASN A 136 -7.91 -6.00 19.88
N LYS A 137 -8.94 -6.75 20.24
CA LYS A 137 -9.43 -6.89 21.63
C LYS A 137 -8.39 -7.39 22.65
N LYS A 138 -7.29 -8.01 22.17
CA LYS A 138 -6.18 -8.46 23.01
C LYS A 138 -5.12 -7.38 23.27
N VAL A 139 -5.18 -6.26 22.55
CA VAL A 139 -4.26 -5.14 22.72
C VAL A 139 -4.60 -4.43 24.03
N LEU A 140 -3.60 -4.11 24.84
CA LEU A 140 -3.78 -3.64 26.22
C LEU A 140 -4.73 -2.45 26.35
N PHE A 141 -4.56 -1.40 25.53
CA PHE A 141 -5.43 -0.23 25.63
C PHE A 141 -6.88 -0.52 25.16
N VAL A 142 -7.07 -1.43 24.20
CA VAL A 142 -8.40 -1.84 23.76
C VAL A 142 -9.11 -2.62 24.85
N LYS A 143 -8.42 -3.61 25.42
CA LYS A 143 -8.92 -4.39 26.55
C LYS A 143 -9.30 -3.48 27.72
N HIS A 144 -8.44 -2.54 28.10
CA HIS A 144 -8.69 -1.56 29.14
C HIS A 144 -9.98 -0.75 28.90
N HIS A 145 -10.19 -0.25 27.67
CA HIS A 145 -11.40 0.51 27.35
C HIS A 145 -12.66 -0.36 27.35
N ILE A 146 -12.56 -1.64 26.99
CA ILE A 146 -13.68 -2.56 27.10
C ILE A 146 -14.05 -2.81 28.56
N GLU A 147 -13.07 -3.06 29.43
CA GLU A 147 -13.27 -3.46 30.82
C GLU A 147 -13.63 -2.26 31.72
N GLU A 148 -12.93 -1.13 31.58
CA GLU A 148 -13.07 0.01 32.48
C GLU A 148 -14.05 1.08 31.99
N TYR A 149 -14.23 1.22 30.66
CA TYR A 149 -15.08 2.26 30.08
C TYR A 149 -16.29 1.69 29.32
N GLY A 150 -16.65 0.42 29.58
CA GLY A 150 -17.82 -0.21 28.97
C GLY A 150 -17.78 -0.25 27.45
N GLY A 151 -16.58 -0.32 26.84
CA GLY A 151 -16.41 -0.34 25.40
C GLY A 151 -16.57 1.03 24.73
N GLN A 152 -16.58 2.11 25.49
CA GLN A 152 -16.57 3.45 24.93
C GLN A 152 -15.13 3.89 24.63
N PHE A 153 -14.89 4.30 23.38
CA PHE A 153 -13.58 4.73 22.91
C PHE A 153 -13.63 6.21 22.52
N PRO A 154 -12.96 7.11 23.25
CA PRO A 154 -12.77 8.48 22.77
C PRO A 154 -12.09 8.50 21.42
N LEU A 155 -12.38 9.50 20.57
CA LEU A 155 -11.84 9.56 19.21
C LEU A 155 -10.31 9.45 19.16
N TRP A 156 -9.59 10.10 20.07
CA TRP A 156 -8.12 10.03 20.12
C TRP A 156 -7.57 8.66 20.53
N VAL A 157 -8.40 7.76 21.03
CA VAL A 157 -8.04 6.37 21.31
C VAL A 157 -8.40 5.49 20.13
N ILE A 158 -9.63 5.60 19.60
CA ILE A 158 -10.09 4.72 18.55
C ILE A 158 -9.36 4.96 17.21
N THR A 159 -8.87 6.18 16.97
CA THR A 159 -8.07 6.50 15.77
C THR A 159 -6.76 5.72 15.72
N GLU A 160 -6.24 5.21 16.84
CA GLU A 160 -5.07 4.32 16.85
C GLU A 160 -5.34 2.98 16.13
N LEU A 161 -6.61 2.56 16.06
CA LEU A 161 -7.03 1.39 15.33
C LEU A 161 -7.42 1.69 13.86
N PHE A 162 -7.52 2.96 13.47
CA PHE A 162 -7.93 3.29 12.11
C PHE A 162 -6.82 2.95 11.11
N THR A 163 -7.19 2.21 10.08
CA THR A 163 -6.32 2.04 8.93
C THR A 163 -6.19 3.36 8.16
N PHE A 164 -5.17 3.49 7.31
CA PHE A 164 -5.01 4.68 6.46
C PHE A 164 -6.27 4.93 5.60
N GLY A 165 -6.89 3.85 5.11
CA GLY A 165 -8.17 3.92 4.39
C GLY A 165 -9.29 4.52 5.23
N MET A 166 -9.42 4.12 6.50
CA MET A 166 -10.41 4.68 7.42
C MET A 166 -10.18 6.16 7.68
N LEU A 167 -8.91 6.59 7.86
CA LEU A 167 -8.56 8.01 7.99
C LEU A 167 -8.92 8.81 6.73
N SER A 168 -8.67 8.25 5.55
CA SER A 168 -9.04 8.86 4.27
C SER A 168 -10.55 9.04 4.12
N TYR A 169 -11.34 8.02 4.50
CA TYR A 169 -12.80 8.11 4.50
C TYR A 169 -13.31 9.08 5.56
N PHE A 170 -12.77 9.03 6.79
CA PHE A 170 -13.13 9.94 7.86
C PHE A 170 -13.04 11.39 7.42
N TYR A 171 -11.91 11.78 6.82
CA TYR A 171 -11.72 13.14 6.29
C TYR A 171 -12.67 13.45 5.14
N ALA A 172 -12.85 12.53 4.20
CA ALA A 172 -13.72 12.74 3.03
C ALA A 172 -15.19 12.89 3.41
N ASP A 173 -15.60 12.30 4.51
CA ASP A 173 -16.98 12.34 5.00
C ASP A 173 -17.27 13.53 5.93
N LEU A 174 -16.26 14.28 6.40
CA LEU A 174 -16.47 15.50 7.18
C LEU A 174 -17.38 16.48 6.44
N VAL A 175 -18.11 17.32 7.17
CA VAL A 175 -18.84 18.43 6.58
C VAL A 175 -17.89 19.37 5.83
N THR A 176 -18.36 20.01 4.75
CA THR A 176 -17.52 20.83 3.86
C THR A 176 -16.77 21.95 4.59
N ILE A 177 -17.36 22.49 5.67
CA ILE A 177 -16.74 23.53 6.50
C ILE A 177 -15.48 22.95 7.16
N ASP A 178 -15.56 21.75 7.73
CA ASP A 178 -14.45 21.09 8.43
C ASP A 178 -13.36 20.65 7.47
N GLN A 179 -13.72 20.16 6.29
CA GLN A 179 -12.76 19.85 5.23
C GLN A 179 -11.91 21.05 4.80
N LYS A 180 -12.42 22.28 4.98
CA LYS A 180 -11.69 23.54 4.70
C LYS A 180 -10.94 24.05 5.92
N GLU A 181 -11.55 23.94 7.11
CA GLU A 181 -11.01 24.48 8.36
C GLU A 181 -9.78 23.70 8.82
N LEU A 182 -9.85 22.36 8.81
CA LEU A 182 -8.79 21.50 9.29
C LEU A 182 -7.46 21.72 8.55
N PRO A 183 -7.39 21.67 7.21
CA PRO A 183 -6.12 21.93 6.51
C PRO A 183 -5.61 23.36 6.67
N LYS A 184 -6.52 24.33 6.78
CA LYS A 184 -6.12 25.72 7.00
C LYS A 184 -5.42 25.89 8.34
N LYS A 185 -5.88 25.20 9.39
CA LYS A 185 -5.22 25.18 10.69
C LYS A 185 -3.86 24.47 10.65
N LEU A 186 -3.71 23.41 9.87
CA LEU A 186 -2.51 22.60 9.82
C LEU A 186 -1.40 23.17 8.92
N TYR A 187 -1.77 23.77 7.80
CA TYR A 187 -0.82 24.12 6.72
C TYR A 187 -0.83 25.60 6.34
N ASN A 188 -1.60 26.44 7.02
CA ASN A 188 -1.87 27.83 6.63
C ASN A 188 -2.41 27.98 5.18
N ASN A 189 -2.75 26.88 4.54
CA ASN A 189 -3.28 26.82 3.18
C ASN A 189 -4.26 25.65 3.05
N ILE A 190 -5.13 25.70 2.02
CA ILE A 190 -6.06 24.62 1.69
C ILE A 190 -5.54 23.94 0.41
N PRO A 191 -4.85 22.80 0.49
CA PRO A 191 -4.51 22.05 -0.71
C PRO A 191 -5.81 21.66 -1.44
N LYS A 192 -5.91 22.01 -2.73
CA LYS A 192 -7.14 21.83 -3.54
C LYS A 192 -7.62 20.39 -3.65
N ASN A 193 -6.77 19.39 -3.35
CA ASN A 193 -7.05 17.98 -3.64
C ASN A 193 -6.68 17.03 -2.49
N ILE A 194 -6.85 17.43 -1.22
CA ILE A 194 -6.46 16.58 -0.06
C ILE A 194 -7.12 15.20 -0.13
N ILE A 195 -8.40 15.11 -0.44
CA ILE A 195 -9.13 13.83 -0.54
C ILE A 195 -8.44 12.91 -1.57
N SER A 196 -8.04 13.47 -2.72
CA SER A 196 -7.33 12.72 -3.75
C SER A 196 -5.94 12.26 -3.27
N TYR A 197 -5.21 13.13 -2.56
CA TYR A 197 -3.90 12.79 -1.99
C TYR A 197 -4.00 11.68 -0.93
N LEU A 198 -4.97 11.75 -0.02
CA LEU A 198 -5.19 10.72 0.99
C LEU A 198 -5.54 9.37 0.36
N ARG A 199 -6.37 9.35 -0.70
CA ARG A 199 -6.66 8.13 -1.46
C ARG A 199 -5.41 7.58 -2.13
N CYS A 200 -4.63 8.44 -2.77
CA CYS A 200 -3.36 8.05 -3.39
C CYS A 200 -2.39 7.44 -2.35
N CYS A 201 -2.24 8.08 -1.19
CA CYS A 201 -1.43 7.54 -0.09
C CYS A 201 -1.94 6.18 0.40
N THR A 202 -3.28 6.01 0.52
CA THR A 202 -3.89 4.72 0.86
C THR A 202 -3.55 3.65 -0.17
N ASP A 203 -3.67 3.97 -1.47
CA ASP A 203 -3.33 3.05 -2.56
C ASP A 203 -1.85 2.67 -2.55
N VAL A 204 -0.96 3.66 -2.40
CA VAL A 204 0.49 3.43 -2.32
C VAL A 204 0.82 2.57 -1.10
N ARG A 205 0.25 2.85 0.07
CA ARG A 205 0.46 2.06 1.29
C ARG A 205 0.06 0.60 1.07
N ASN A 206 -1.14 0.37 0.54
CA ASN A 206 -1.64 -0.97 0.28
C ASN A 206 -0.76 -1.72 -0.73
N ILE A 207 -0.33 -1.05 -1.81
CA ILE A 207 0.56 -1.64 -2.81
C ILE A 207 1.92 -1.99 -2.19
N THR A 208 2.51 -1.10 -1.41
CA THR A 208 3.84 -1.32 -0.81
C THR A 208 3.82 -2.39 0.27
N GLU A 209 2.74 -2.52 1.03
CA GLU A 209 2.59 -3.48 2.12
C GLU A 209 2.24 -4.88 1.60
N PHE A 210 1.22 -4.99 0.74
CA PHE A 210 0.68 -6.28 0.30
C PHE A 210 1.37 -6.83 -0.94
N PHE A 211 1.71 -5.96 -1.90
CA PHE A 211 2.33 -6.37 -3.16
C PHE A 211 3.83 -6.09 -3.09
N ARG A 212 4.60 -7.08 -2.70
CA ARG A 212 6.07 -7.00 -2.60
C ARG A 212 6.79 -6.75 -3.95
N GLN A 213 6.11 -6.14 -4.93
CA GLN A 213 6.57 -5.86 -6.29
C GLN A 213 6.02 -4.51 -6.76
N PHE A 214 6.35 -3.45 -6.03
CA PHE A 214 5.80 -2.11 -6.22
C PHE A 214 6.07 -1.55 -7.63
N LEU A 215 7.31 -1.63 -8.10
CA LEU A 215 7.68 -1.11 -9.42
C LEU A 215 6.93 -1.82 -10.56
N LEU A 216 6.73 -3.12 -10.46
CA LEU A 216 6.01 -3.89 -11.49
C LEU A 216 4.55 -3.50 -11.57
N LEU A 217 3.90 -3.23 -10.43
CA LEU A 217 2.52 -2.77 -10.42
C LEU A 217 2.38 -1.36 -10.99
N LEU A 218 3.34 -0.46 -10.72
CA LEU A 218 3.37 0.87 -11.33
C LEU A 218 3.54 0.79 -12.85
N VAL A 219 4.48 -0.03 -13.32
CA VAL A 219 4.71 -0.25 -14.76
C VAL A 219 3.48 -0.88 -15.41
N TRP A 220 2.89 -1.90 -14.78
CA TRP A 220 1.71 -2.58 -15.31
C TRP A 220 0.48 -1.65 -15.39
N ARG A 221 0.20 -0.85 -14.35
CA ARG A 221 -0.86 0.17 -14.38
C ARG A 221 -0.62 1.18 -15.50
N LYS A 222 0.61 1.65 -15.69
CA LYS A 222 0.95 2.59 -16.76
C LYS A 222 0.80 1.97 -18.16
N MET A 223 1.08 0.67 -18.30
CA MET A 223 0.85 -0.06 -19.55
C MET A 223 -0.64 -0.21 -19.89
N GLN A 224 -1.50 -0.33 -18.88
CA GLN A 224 -2.95 -0.44 -19.08
C GLN A 224 -3.64 0.90 -19.35
N SER A 225 -3.13 2.01 -18.77
CA SER A 225 -3.69 3.35 -18.98
C SER A 225 -3.43 3.93 -20.37
N GLY A 226 -2.59 3.27 -21.20
CA GLY A 226 -2.28 3.76 -22.55
C GLY A 226 -1.41 5.03 -22.59
N ASP A 227 -0.97 5.56 -21.45
CA ASP A 227 -0.19 6.80 -21.31
C ASP A 227 1.29 6.65 -21.74
N TYR A 228 1.54 6.03 -22.88
CA TYR A 228 2.84 6.10 -23.56
C TYR A 228 2.94 7.27 -24.56
N GLY A 229 2.21 8.34 -24.31
CA GLY A 229 2.11 9.50 -25.18
C GLY A 229 2.31 10.86 -24.49
N GLY A 230 3.19 10.95 -23.50
CA GLY A 230 3.63 12.23 -22.93
C GLY A 230 4.90 12.72 -23.60
N ASN A 231 4.77 13.53 -24.64
CA ASN A 231 5.86 14.34 -25.22
C ASN A 231 6.63 15.08 -24.10
N CYS A 232 7.85 14.65 -23.82
CA CYS A 232 8.88 15.59 -23.36
C CYS A 232 9.14 16.56 -24.53
N LYS A 233 8.43 17.65 -24.55
CA LYS A 233 8.88 18.86 -25.24
C LYS A 233 9.64 19.69 -24.24
N GLN A 234 10.83 20.02 -24.67
CA GLN A 234 11.90 20.88 -24.13
C GLN A 234 11.43 22.09 -23.34
#